data_4dd4f540d303c11928099b49c1b30bbe
#
_entry.id   4dd4f540d303c11928099b49c1b30bbe
#
_cell.length_a   1.000
_cell.length_b   1.000
_cell.length_c   1.000
_cell.angle_alpha   90.00
_cell.angle_beta   90.00
_cell.angle_gamma   90.00
#
_symmetry.space_group_name_H-M   'P 1'
#
loop_
_entity.id
_entity.type
_entity.pdbx_description
1 polymer ?
#
loop_
_entity_poly.entity_id
_entity_poly.type
_entity_poly.pdbx_seq_one_letter_code
_entity_poly.pdbx_strand_id
1 'polypeptide(L)'
;MNVSLIYMASGFGKRYGTNKLLTEFQGEPLYLHGLLSLQKAARLLAEDKIRCELFLISQYERVLSGSFDRVPEAERIFNEDSDLGITASLKLGTEVSRKDTDAFLYFVADQPCMRGETIAEFVRGFLKSGKGIGCVCAKGHRGSPNLFA
;
A
#
# COMPACT_ATOMS: atom_id res chain seq x y z
N MET A 1 -9.63 12.15 -11.39
CA MET A 1 -9.92 10.99 -10.53
C MET A 1 -8.97 10.96 -9.34
N ASN A 2 -9.45 10.58 -8.19
CA ASN A 2 -8.72 10.53 -6.94
C ASN A 2 -8.59 9.08 -6.48
N VAL A 3 -7.37 8.64 -6.19
CA VAL A 3 -7.10 7.27 -5.74
C VAL A 3 -6.33 7.30 -4.42
N SER A 4 -6.82 6.58 -3.43
CA SER A 4 -6.11 6.39 -2.15
C SER A 4 -5.28 5.11 -2.22
N LEU A 5 -3.96 5.26 -2.07
CA LEU A 5 -3.00 4.16 -2.02
C LEU A 5 -2.70 3.84 -0.56
N ILE A 6 -3.25 2.74 -0.07
CA ILE A 6 -3.19 2.35 1.34
C ILE A 6 -2.21 1.18 1.50
N TYR A 7 -1.05 1.47 2.08
CA TYR A 7 0.02 0.52 2.31
C TYR A 7 -0.03 0.02 3.76
N MET A 8 -0.32 -1.27 3.91
CA MET A 8 -0.52 -1.90 5.21
C MET A 8 0.75 -2.63 5.64
N ALA A 9 1.49 -2.04 6.56
CA ALA A 9 2.71 -2.57 7.13
C ALA A 9 2.49 -3.01 8.58
N SER A 10 1.47 -3.85 8.79
CA SER A 10 0.98 -4.25 10.10
C SER A 10 1.08 -5.76 10.38
N GLY A 11 1.82 -6.51 9.55
CA GLY A 11 1.97 -7.94 9.71
C GLY A 11 2.66 -8.33 11.02
N PHE A 12 2.09 -9.31 11.74
CA PHE A 12 2.73 -9.86 12.92
C PHE A 12 3.79 -10.88 12.52
N GLY A 13 5.08 -10.58 12.77
CA GLY A 13 6.21 -11.49 12.58
C GLY A 13 6.32 -12.58 13.64
N LYS A 14 5.20 -13.08 14.18
CA LYS A 14 5.18 -14.04 15.29
C LYS A 14 5.93 -15.35 15.02
N ARG A 15 6.03 -15.76 13.75
CA ARG A 15 6.69 -17.01 13.36
C ARG A 15 8.22 -16.96 13.42
N TYR A 16 8.81 -15.75 13.43
CA TYR A 16 10.27 -15.56 13.27
C TYR A 16 10.94 -14.89 14.47
N GLY A 17 10.19 -14.58 15.54
CA GLY A 17 10.72 -13.88 16.72
C GLY A 17 11.23 -12.46 16.47
N THR A 18 11.21 -12.00 15.21
CA THR A 18 11.64 -10.66 14.78
C THR A 18 10.61 -10.05 13.85
N ASN A 19 10.61 -8.72 13.73
CA ASN A 19 9.73 -8.05 12.79
C ASN A 19 10.23 -8.29 11.35
N LYS A 20 9.55 -9.17 10.62
CA LYS A 20 9.85 -9.50 9.22
C LYS A 20 9.96 -8.26 8.33
N LEU A 21 9.15 -7.24 8.57
CA LEU A 21 9.10 -6.02 7.75
C LEU A 21 10.38 -5.18 7.86
N LEU A 22 11.15 -5.31 8.94
CA LEU A 22 12.43 -4.64 9.14
C LEU A 22 13.62 -5.45 8.66
N THR A 23 13.40 -6.69 8.24
CA THR A 23 14.45 -7.56 7.68
C THR A 23 14.95 -7.00 6.36
N GLU A 24 16.27 -7.01 6.17
CA GLU A 24 16.87 -6.55 4.91
C GLU A 24 16.55 -7.50 3.76
N PHE A 25 16.15 -6.91 2.64
CA PHE A 25 15.95 -7.57 1.36
C PHE A 25 16.56 -6.69 0.27
N GLN A 26 17.54 -7.19 -0.46
CA GLN A 26 18.23 -6.44 -1.52
C GLN A 26 18.69 -5.04 -1.09
N GLY A 27 19.30 -4.93 0.09
CA GLY A 27 19.89 -3.70 0.61
C GLY A 27 18.96 -2.75 1.33
N GLU A 28 17.65 -3.04 1.39
CA GLU A 28 16.64 -2.18 2.03
C GLU A 28 15.71 -3.00 2.94
N PRO A 29 15.10 -2.40 3.96
CA PRO A 29 14.07 -3.09 4.74
C PRO A 29 12.92 -3.59 3.86
N LEU A 30 12.40 -4.77 4.16
CA LEU A 30 11.37 -5.43 3.34
C LEU A 30 10.18 -4.51 3.05
N TYR A 31 9.66 -3.81 4.06
CA TYR A 31 8.50 -2.92 3.90
C TYR A 31 8.75 -1.76 2.92
N LEU A 32 9.99 -1.30 2.80
CA LEU A 32 10.31 -0.12 2.00
C LEU A 32 10.16 -0.36 0.51
N HIS A 33 10.38 -1.58 0.04
CA HIS A 33 10.27 -1.93 -1.39
C HIS A 33 8.89 -1.63 -1.97
N GLY A 34 7.83 -2.11 -1.32
CA GLY A 34 6.47 -1.85 -1.76
C GLY A 34 6.06 -0.38 -1.64
N LEU A 35 6.52 0.29 -0.60
CA LEU A 35 6.25 1.72 -0.40
C LEU A 35 6.89 2.57 -1.51
N LEU A 36 8.13 2.28 -1.90
CA LEU A 36 8.80 2.93 -3.03
C LEU A 36 8.09 2.64 -4.36
N SER A 37 7.57 1.43 -4.52
CA SER A 37 6.78 1.07 -5.71
C SER A 37 5.47 1.86 -5.78
N LEU A 38 4.79 2.08 -4.65
CA LEU A 38 3.60 2.93 -4.59
C LEU A 38 3.93 4.40 -4.87
N GLN A 39 5.05 4.90 -4.36
CA GLN A 39 5.53 6.25 -4.65
C GLN A 39 5.74 6.43 -6.16
N LYS A 40 6.39 5.48 -6.81
CA LYS A 40 6.61 5.49 -8.26
C LYS A 40 5.30 5.42 -9.02
N ALA A 41 4.39 4.53 -8.62
CA ALA A 41 3.06 4.42 -9.23
C ALA A 41 2.30 5.75 -9.14
N ALA A 42 2.31 6.41 -7.98
CA ALA A 42 1.66 7.70 -7.80
C ALA A 42 2.21 8.77 -8.75
N ARG A 43 3.53 8.80 -8.96
CA ARG A 43 4.17 9.72 -9.92
C ARG A 43 3.73 9.44 -11.36
N LEU A 44 3.71 8.17 -11.76
CA LEU A 44 3.26 7.77 -13.10
C LEU A 44 1.78 8.08 -13.33
N LEU A 45 0.94 7.88 -12.33
CA LEU A 45 -0.49 8.18 -12.41
C LEU A 45 -0.76 9.68 -12.48
N ALA A 46 0.08 10.51 -11.84
CA ALA A 46 -0.02 11.96 -11.92
C ALA A 46 0.15 12.49 -13.35
N GLU A 47 0.95 11.82 -14.19
CA GLU A 47 1.09 12.15 -15.61
C GLU A 47 -0.25 12.00 -16.36
N ASP A 48 -1.11 11.10 -15.93
CA ASP A 48 -2.46 10.89 -16.46
C ASP A 48 -3.53 11.73 -15.74
N LYS A 49 -3.12 12.71 -14.94
CA LYS A 49 -4.00 13.56 -14.13
C LYS A 49 -4.83 12.76 -13.10
N ILE A 50 -4.34 11.60 -12.68
CA ILE A 50 -4.90 10.82 -11.58
C ILE A 50 -4.19 11.26 -10.30
N ARG A 51 -4.94 11.84 -9.38
CA ARG A 51 -4.41 12.31 -8.10
C ARG A 51 -4.35 11.15 -7.12
N CYS A 52 -3.19 10.93 -6.53
CA CYS A 52 -2.99 9.88 -5.54
C CYS A 52 -2.68 10.46 -4.16
N GLU A 53 -3.28 9.88 -3.12
CA GLU A 53 -2.86 10.04 -1.73
C GLU A 53 -2.21 8.73 -1.29
N LEU A 54 -1.10 8.82 -0.57
CA LEU A 54 -0.35 7.65 -0.10
C LEU A 54 -0.36 7.59 1.42
N PHE A 55 -0.90 6.49 1.96
CA PHE A 55 -0.99 6.24 3.40
C PHE A 55 -0.14 5.03 3.78
N LEU A 56 0.71 5.20 4.80
CA LEU A 56 1.46 4.11 5.42
C LEU A 56 0.86 3.83 6.79
N ILE A 57 0.28 2.65 6.95
CA ILE A 57 -0.37 2.22 8.20
C ILE A 57 0.47 1.13 8.85
N SER A 58 0.88 1.33 10.09
CA SER A 58 1.67 0.38 10.85
C SER A 58 1.50 0.57 12.36
N GLN A 59 1.66 -0.50 13.13
CA GLN A 59 1.82 -0.44 14.57
C GLN A 59 3.30 -0.32 14.99
N TYR A 60 4.22 -0.38 14.03
CA TYR A 60 5.65 -0.35 14.30
C TYR A 60 6.22 1.05 14.10
N GLU A 61 6.66 1.69 15.19
CA GLU A 61 7.26 3.02 15.17
C GLU A 61 8.46 3.10 14.22
N ARG A 62 9.29 2.05 14.18
CA ARG A 62 10.48 1.99 13.30
C ARG A 62 10.12 1.94 11.82
N VAL A 63 8.97 1.37 11.46
CA VAL A 63 8.47 1.39 10.08
C VAL A 63 8.00 2.80 9.73
N LEU A 64 7.23 3.43 10.60
CA LEU A 64 6.71 4.78 10.36
C LEU A 64 7.85 5.81 10.28
N SER A 65 8.76 5.83 11.24
CA SER A 65 9.86 6.79 11.27
C SER A 65 10.92 6.52 10.20
N GLY A 66 11.24 5.26 9.94
CA GLY A 66 12.25 4.86 8.97
C GLY A 66 11.91 5.16 7.51
N SER A 67 10.64 5.37 7.20
CA SER A 67 10.17 5.70 5.84
C SER A 67 10.25 7.19 5.51
N PHE A 68 10.46 8.04 6.52
CA PHE A 68 10.26 9.49 6.39
C PHE A 68 11.15 10.15 5.34
N ASP A 69 12.43 9.82 5.31
CA ASP A 69 13.40 10.42 4.40
C ASP A 69 13.22 9.96 2.94
N ARG A 70 12.75 8.72 2.76
CA ARG A 70 12.63 8.10 1.43
C ARG A 70 11.29 8.41 0.77
N VAL A 71 10.20 8.45 1.54
CA VAL A 71 8.84 8.70 1.04
C VAL A 71 8.16 9.75 1.93
N PRO A 72 8.63 11.01 1.89
CA PRO A 72 8.10 12.07 2.76
C PRO A 72 6.63 12.42 2.47
N GLU A 73 6.15 12.17 1.25
CA GLU A 73 4.77 12.42 0.83
C GLU A 73 3.76 11.43 1.42
N ALA A 74 4.20 10.30 1.95
CA ALA A 74 3.29 9.34 2.59
C ALA A 74 2.80 9.88 3.93
N GLU A 75 1.49 9.88 4.13
CA GLU A 75 0.90 10.14 5.43
C GLU A 75 1.03 8.88 6.31
N ARG A 76 1.63 9.03 7.49
CA ARG A 76 1.92 7.94 8.40
C ARG A 76 0.84 7.85 9.46
N ILE A 77 0.27 6.66 9.61
CA ILE A 77 -0.83 6.42 10.52
C ILE A 77 -0.48 5.26 11.44
N PHE A 78 -0.48 5.54 12.75
CA PHE A 78 -0.27 4.52 13.76
C PHE A 78 -1.56 3.71 13.96
N ASN A 79 -1.46 2.37 13.86
CA ASN A 79 -2.57 1.46 14.07
C ASN A 79 -2.54 0.91 15.50
N GLU A 80 -3.36 1.48 16.38
CA GLU A 80 -3.50 1.05 17.78
C GLU A 80 -4.20 -0.31 17.91
N ASP A 81 -5.05 -0.66 16.95
CA ASP A 81 -5.88 -1.87 16.93
C ASP A 81 -5.28 -2.99 16.09
N SER A 82 -3.95 -3.05 15.99
CA SER A 82 -3.25 -4.03 15.15
C SER A 82 -3.52 -5.50 15.52
N ASP A 83 -3.87 -5.76 16.78
CA ASP A 83 -4.25 -7.07 17.28
C ASP A 83 -5.59 -7.58 16.70
N LEU A 84 -6.42 -6.68 16.17
CA LEU A 84 -7.65 -7.01 15.45
C LEU A 84 -7.40 -7.48 14.01
N GLY A 85 -6.14 -7.58 13.59
CA GLY A 85 -5.74 -8.07 12.28
C GLY A 85 -5.83 -7.03 11.17
N ILE A 86 -5.81 -7.50 9.92
CA ILE A 86 -5.78 -6.65 8.72
C ILE A 86 -7.01 -5.75 8.59
N THR A 87 -8.15 -6.16 9.12
CA THR A 87 -9.41 -5.40 9.06
C THR A 87 -9.26 -4.02 9.70
N ALA A 88 -8.52 -3.91 10.80
CA ALA A 88 -8.26 -2.62 11.45
C ALA A 88 -7.48 -1.67 10.53
N SER A 89 -6.47 -2.16 9.82
CA SER A 89 -5.72 -1.36 8.86
C SER A 89 -6.56 -0.93 7.66
N LEU A 90 -7.39 -1.83 7.13
CA LEU A 90 -8.32 -1.52 6.04
C LEU A 90 -9.29 -0.40 6.42
N LYS A 91 -9.92 -0.53 7.58
CA LYS A 91 -10.85 0.46 8.09
C LYS A 91 -10.19 1.81 8.28
N LEU A 92 -9.04 1.83 8.97
CA LEU A 92 -8.31 3.06 9.25
C LEU A 92 -7.88 3.78 7.96
N GLY A 93 -7.34 3.05 6.99
CA GLY A 93 -6.96 3.62 5.69
C GLY A 93 -8.14 4.20 4.92
N THR A 94 -9.29 3.55 4.99
CA THR A 94 -10.50 4.05 4.34
C THR A 94 -11.02 5.32 5.02
N GLU A 95 -11.01 5.36 6.35
CA GLU A 95 -11.51 6.50 7.13
C GLU A 95 -10.67 7.78 6.95
N VAL A 96 -9.35 7.64 6.79
CA VAL A 96 -8.47 8.81 6.61
C VAL A 96 -8.43 9.32 5.17
N SER A 97 -8.90 8.52 4.22
CA SER A 97 -8.96 8.91 2.81
C SER A 97 -9.98 10.03 2.58
N ARG A 98 -9.75 10.81 1.53
CA ARG A 98 -10.65 11.91 1.15
C ARG A 98 -12.03 11.40 0.82
N LYS A 99 -13.05 12.24 1.09
CA LYS A 99 -14.47 11.93 0.77
C LYS A 99 -14.73 11.83 -0.73
N ASP A 100 -13.89 12.45 -1.56
CA ASP A 100 -13.99 12.44 -3.02
C ASP A 100 -13.06 11.40 -3.67
N THR A 101 -12.66 10.38 -2.92
CA THR A 101 -11.87 9.26 -3.43
C THR A 101 -12.73 8.37 -4.34
N ASP A 102 -12.28 8.19 -5.58
CA ASP A 102 -12.94 7.34 -6.58
C ASP A 102 -12.57 5.86 -6.43
N ALA A 103 -11.37 5.55 -5.96
CA ALA A 103 -10.92 4.18 -5.77
C ALA A 103 -9.89 4.05 -4.64
N PHE A 104 -9.92 2.90 -3.97
CA PHE A 104 -9.02 2.56 -2.87
C PHE A 104 -8.15 1.36 -3.28
N LEU A 105 -6.84 1.55 -3.28
CA LEU A 105 -5.88 0.46 -3.49
C LEU A 105 -5.31 0.03 -2.14
N TYR A 106 -5.46 -1.25 -1.81
CA TYR A 106 -4.90 -1.85 -0.60
C TYR A 106 -3.75 -2.77 -0.95
N PHE A 107 -2.59 -2.49 -0.40
CA PHE A 107 -1.36 -3.23 -0.66
C PHE A 107 -0.67 -3.64 0.64
N VAL A 108 -0.34 -4.93 0.77
CA VAL A 108 0.36 -5.46 1.94
C VAL A 108 1.88 -5.36 1.77
N ALA A 109 2.59 -5.08 2.87
CA ALA A 109 4.01 -4.72 2.86
C ALA A 109 4.99 -5.91 2.71
N ASP A 110 4.51 -7.13 2.59
CA ASP A 110 5.33 -8.34 2.45
C ASP A 110 5.56 -8.78 1.00
N GLN A 111 5.31 -7.89 0.04
CA GLN A 111 5.48 -8.16 -1.40
C GLN A 111 6.51 -7.21 -2.02
N PRO A 112 7.82 -7.46 -1.82
CA PRO A 112 8.87 -6.53 -2.23
C PRO A 112 9.12 -6.48 -3.74
N CYS A 113 8.63 -7.46 -4.50
CA CYS A 113 8.89 -7.57 -5.94
C CYS A 113 7.83 -6.92 -6.84
N MET A 114 6.77 -6.34 -6.27
CA MET A 114 5.75 -5.64 -7.04
C MET A 114 6.30 -4.30 -7.56
N ARG A 115 6.28 -4.11 -8.87
CA ARG A 115 6.84 -2.91 -9.51
C ARG A 115 5.82 -1.77 -9.57
N GLY A 116 6.32 -0.55 -9.44
CA GLY A 116 5.48 0.66 -9.52
C GLY A 116 4.75 0.80 -10.86
N GLU A 117 5.40 0.42 -11.97
CA GLU A 117 4.80 0.40 -13.31
C GLU A 117 3.60 -0.55 -13.38
N THR A 118 3.74 -1.74 -12.80
CA THR A 118 2.65 -2.74 -12.75
C THR A 118 1.47 -2.23 -11.96
N ILE A 119 1.73 -1.58 -10.81
CA ILE A 119 0.67 -0.97 -9.99
C ILE A 119 -0.03 0.14 -10.76
N ALA A 120 0.70 1.02 -11.43
CA ALA A 120 0.13 2.11 -12.23
C ALA A 120 -0.76 1.57 -13.37
N GLU A 121 -0.31 0.55 -14.10
CA GLU A 121 -1.10 -0.10 -15.14
C GLU A 121 -2.38 -0.75 -14.59
N PHE A 122 -2.27 -1.38 -13.43
CA PHE A 122 -3.41 -1.99 -12.75
C PHE A 122 -4.46 -0.94 -12.38
N VAL A 123 -4.05 0.19 -11.81
CA VAL A 123 -4.96 1.30 -11.48
C VAL A 123 -5.62 1.86 -12.74
N ARG A 124 -4.84 2.13 -13.81
CA ARG A 124 -5.38 2.62 -15.08
C ARG A 124 -6.44 1.69 -15.66
N GLY A 125 -6.11 0.40 -15.71
CA GLY A 125 -7.03 -0.61 -16.24
C GLY A 125 -8.31 -0.73 -15.42
N PHE A 126 -8.19 -0.69 -14.10
CA PHE A 126 -9.33 -0.72 -13.18
C PHE A 126 -10.26 0.48 -13.39
N LEU A 127 -9.73 1.69 -13.40
CA LEU A 127 -10.52 2.91 -13.59
C LEU A 127 -11.25 2.93 -14.94
N LYS A 128 -10.62 2.41 -16.00
CA LYS A 128 -11.24 2.29 -17.33
C LYS A 128 -12.31 1.20 -17.39
N SER A 129 -12.21 0.16 -16.56
CA SER A 129 -13.12 -0.98 -16.62
C SER A 129 -14.53 -0.69 -16.11
N GLY A 130 -14.69 0.34 -15.27
CA GLY A 130 -15.95 0.66 -14.58
C GLY A 130 -16.39 -0.41 -13.57
N LYS A 131 -15.52 -1.33 -13.20
CA LYS A 131 -15.81 -2.39 -12.22
C LYS A 131 -15.60 -1.89 -10.79
N GLY A 132 -16.35 -2.46 -9.84
CA GLY A 132 -16.25 -2.08 -8.43
C GLY A 132 -15.13 -2.76 -7.66
N ILE A 133 -14.59 -3.88 -8.17
CA ILE A 133 -13.53 -4.66 -7.50
C ILE A 133 -12.51 -5.14 -8.53
N GLY A 134 -11.22 -5.00 -8.18
CA GLY A 134 -10.10 -5.54 -8.95
C GLY A 134 -9.05 -6.19 -8.04
N CYS A 135 -8.33 -7.15 -8.54
CA CYS A 135 -7.19 -7.75 -7.86
C CYS A 135 -6.10 -8.11 -8.86
N VAL A 136 -4.87 -8.13 -8.39
CA VAL A 136 -3.75 -8.67 -9.16
C VAL A 136 -3.84 -10.19 -9.15
N CYS A 137 -3.59 -10.81 -10.29
CA CYS A 137 -3.61 -12.26 -10.43
C CYS A 137 -2.28 -12.73 -11.04
N ALA A 138 -1.69 -13.74 -10.42
CA ALA A 138 -0.48 -14.40 -10.93
C ALA A 138 -0.68 -15.92 -10.91
N LYS A 139 -0.45 -16.58 -12.05
CA LYS A 139 -0.60 -18.05 -12.19
C LYS A 139 -1.95 -18.59 -11.68
N GLY A 140 -3.05 -17.86 -11.94
CA GLY A 140 -4.39 -18.22 -11.50
C GLY A 140 -4.72 -17.91 -10.03
N HIS A 141 -3.78 -17.37 -9.26
CA HIS A 141 -4.00 -17.00 -7.86
C HIS A 141 -4.21 -15.50 -7.71
N ARG A 142 -5.26 -15.14 -6.98
CA ARG A 142 -5.55 -13.74 -6.63
C ARG A 142 -4.63 -13.29 -5.51
N GLY A 143 -4.16 -12.05 -5.57
CA GLY A 143 -3.25 -11.49 -4.59
C GLY A 143 -3.42 -10.00 -4.38
N SER A 144 -2.56 -9.43 -3.58
CA SER A 144 -2.42 -8.00 -3.37
C SER A 144 -1.55 -7.38 -4.48
N PRO A 145 -1.78 -6.12 -4.88
CA PRO A 145 -2.81 -5.21 -4.36
C PRO A 145 -4.23 -5.50 -4.84
N ASN A 146 -5.19 -4.97 -4.09
CA ASN A 146 -6.62 -5.03 -4.43
C ASN A 146 -7.15 -3.61 -4.58
N LEU A 147 -8.09 -3.43 -5.51
CA LEU A 147 -8.76 -2.15 -5.78
C LEU A 147 -10.27 -2.27 -5.55
N PHE A 148 -10.84 -1.22 -4.96
CA PHE A 148 -12.27 -1.07 -4.73
C PHE A 148 -12.69 0.35 -5.12
N ALA A 149 -13.82 0.45 -5.80
CA ALA A 149 -14.44 1.71 -6.14
C ALA A 149 -15.72 1.94 -5.34
#